data_a7009caac98d71394d50df10832be5e8
#
_entry.id   a7009caac98d71394d50df10832be5e8
#
_cell.length_a   1.000
_cell.length_b   1.000
_cell.length_c   1.000
_cell.angle_alpha   90.00
_cell.angle_beta   90.00
_cell.angle_gamma   90.00
#
_symmetry.space_group_name_H-M   'P 1'
#
loop_
_entity.id
_entity.type
_entity.pdbx_description
1 polymer ?
#
loop_
_entity_poly.entity_id
_entity_poly.type
_entity_poly.pdbx_seq_one_letter_code
_entity_poly.pdbx_strand_id
1 'polypeptide(L)'
;MQIQEHSVPDRLAIAITSMARVGEKIYLGLTGGSRLLAIYDISTGVISMASEICPWIGARGYCGKFHNAMGAMPDGSLILGECSHLTWEGLPVTANYFRTELPERMLARKREQGFPDVTYTDFCLPDLSLWDRRKMDPGGRVLRYFPDRDIAEEVCSLPPFLYSQSLLVDSQRGRAFGHTIPDNHFFDVDLATGKLTDHGRISDYAFHQMVLAPDGTCYGAWIDRADGAMKLLKFDPEERRLRHSSRLILRDPGSKIAGNQGIDHWLVARDGTIFMGTVANSLLWRFDPTTEEFTLLGRLAEGGRVTSMDEDEEGIIWISAGYPHTHLVRFDPSIEGPQAITDCGPINPNLERCYIHASCLHKGKLYLGETDGFSPSLHIVDLSSISKVTP
;
A
#
# COMPACT_ATOMS: atom_id res chain seq x y z
N MET A 1 -5.08 22.84 9.93
CA MET A 1 -5.46 21.79 8.97
C MET A 1 -6.90 21.39 9.21
N GLN A 2 -7.75 21.44 8.18
CA GLN A 2 -9.15 21.01 8.26
C GLN A 2 -9.26 19.56 7.75
N ILE A 3 -9.88 18.68 8.56
CA ILE A 3 -9.98 17.25 8.28
C ILE A 3 -11.43 16.83 8.36
N GLN A 4 -11.84 16.00 7.40
CA GLN A 4 -13.11 15.25 7.43
C GLN A 4 -12.79 13.77 7.56
N GLU A 5 -13.59 13.04 8.34
CA GLU A 5 -13.45 11.60 8.52
C GLU A 5 -14.71 10.88 8.04
N HIS A 6 -14.53 9.84 7.22
CA HIS A 6 -15.60 8.99 6.71
C HIS A 6 -15.29 7.53 7.02
N SER A 7 -16.14 6.88 7.79
CA SER A 7 -16.00 5.46 8.12
C SER A 7 -16.41 4.57 6.94
N VAL A 8 -15.65 3.52 6.67
CA VAL A 8 -16.03 2.50 5.69
C VAL A 8 -17.19 1.67 6.25
N PRO A 9 -18.31 1.50 5.51
CA PRO A 9 -19.49 0.79 6.00
C PRO A 9 -19.35 -0.74 5.88
N ASP A 10 -18.23 -1.28 6.38
CA ASP A 10 -17.99 -2.72 6.47
C ASP A 10 -17.69 -3.11 7.92
N ARG A 11 -18.48 -4.08 8.42
CA ARG A 11 -18.42 -4.55 9.81
C ARG A 11 -17.05 -5.15 10.16
N LEU A 12 -16.40 -5.83 9.23
CA LEU A 12 -15.19 -6.62 9.47
C LEU A 12 -13.93 -6.05 8.82
N ALA A 13 -14.05 -5.03 7.99
CA ALA A 13 -12.88 -4.36 7.46
C ALA A 13 -12.08 -3.66 8.57
N ILE A 14 -10.76 -3.73 8.52
CA ILE A 14 -9.86 -3.21 9.56
C ILE A 14 -8.88 -2.17 9.07
N ALA A 15 -8.71 -2.04 7.75
CA ALA A 15 -7.77 -1.07 7.17
C ALA A 15 -8.12 -0.74 5.71
N ILE A 16 -7.67 0.44 5.26
CA ILE A 16 -7.58 0.82 3.84
C ILE A 16 -6.10 0.68 3.46
N THR A 17 -5.77 -0.27 2.60
CA THR A 17 -4.37 -0.63 2.28
C THR A 17 -3.98 -0.42 0.82
N SER A 18 -4.92 0.02 -0.01
CA SER A 18 -4.71 0.44 -1.40
C SER A 18 -5.70 1.53 -1.77
N MET A 19 -5.32 2.42 -2.66
CA MET A 19 -6.23 3.42 -3.21
C MET A 19 -5.96 3.65 -4.69
N ALA A 20 -7.01 3.84 -5.47
CA ALA A 20 -6.93 4.25 -6.86
C ALA A 20 -8.10 5.16 -7.21
N ARG A 21 -7.88 6.14 -8.09
CA ARG A 21 -8.94 7.07 -8.52
C ARG A 21 -9.34 6.83 -9.98
N VAL A 22 -10.62 6.83 -10.23
CA VAL A 22 -11.19 6.84 -11.60
C VAL A 22 -12.30 7.90 -11.65
N GLY A 23 -12.08 8.94 -12.42
CA GLY A 23 -13.01 10.07 -12.48
C GLY A 23 -13.22 10.75 -11.12
N GLU A 24 -14.47 10.89 -10.71
CA GLU A 24 -14.87 11.45 -9.41
C GLU A 24 -15.10 10.36 -8.34
N LYS A 25 -14.47 9.19 -8.48
CA LYS A 25 -14.55 8.10 -7.50
C LYS A 25 -13.17 7.66 -7.06
N ILE A 26 -13.03 7.42 -5.77
CA ILE A 26 -11.83 6.82 -5.17
C ILE A 26 -12.19 5.42 -4.70
N TYR A 27 -11.47 4.45 -5.19
CA TYR A 27 -11.61 3.05 -4.85
C TYR A 27 -10.65 2.74 -3.71
N LEU A 28 -11.18 2.15 -2.65
CA LEU A 28 -10.49 1.87 -1.40
C LEU A 28 -10.34 0.36 -1.29
N GLY A 29 -9.12 -0.14 -1.45
CA GLY A 29 -8.77 -1.53 -1.23
C GLY A 29 -8.62 -1.79 0.26
N LEU A 30 -9.40 -2.74 0.77
CA LEU A 30 -9.54 -3.00 2.19
C LEU A 30 -8.69 -4.21 2.64
N THR A 31 -8.41 -4.23 3.93
CA THR A 31 -7.97 -5.41 4.67
C THR A 31 -9.12 -5.87 5.57
N GLY A 32 -9.43 -7.17 5.53
CA GLY A 32 -10.57 -7.74 6.25
C GLY A 32 -11.91 -7.42 5.59
N GLY A 33 -12.97 -8.04 6.10
CA GLY A 33 -14.29 -7.96 5.52
C GLY A 33 -14.52 -8.92 4.37
N SER A 34 -15.74 -8.96 3.85
CA SER A 34 -16.14 -9.90 2.80
C SER A 34 -15.97 -9.33 1.39
N ARG A 35 -16.08 -8.01 1.24
CA ARG A 35 -16.12 -7.39 -0.09
C ARG A 35 -14.78 -6.83 -0.54
N LEU A 36 -13.91 -6.43 0.37
CA LEU A 36 -12.55 -5.95 0.16
C LEU A 36 -12.39 -4.69 -0.70
N LEU A 37 -13.46 -4.14 -1.24
CA LEU A 37 -13.45 -2.93 -2.06
C LEU A 37 -14.59 -2.00 -1.64
N ALA A 38 -14.24 -0.76 -1.27
CA ALA A 38 -15.18 0.32 -1.04
C ALA A 38 -14.97 1.42 -2.07
N ILE A 39 -16.00 2.25 -2.27
CA ILE A 39 -16.02 3.31 -3.27
C ILE A 39 -16.44 4.59 -2.57
N TYR A 40 -15.56 5.58 -2.54
CA TYR A 40 -15.90 6.94 -2.14
C TYR A 40 -16.25 7.79 -3.36
N ASP A 41 -17.46 8.31 -3.41
CA ASP A 41 -17.91 9.23 -4.44
C ASP A 41 -17.61 10.67 -4.00
N ILE A 42 -16.70 11.33 -4.70
CA ILE A 42 -16.21 12.68 -4.37
C ILE A 42 -17.35 13.71 -4.49
N SER A 43 -18.28 13.49 -5.43
CA SER A 43 -19.34 14.44 -5.69
C SER A 43 -20.43 14.44 -4.60
N THR A 44 -20.68 13.28 -4.00
CA THR A 44 -21.72 13.11 -2.97
C THR A 44 -21.15 13.02 -1.55
N GLY A 45 -19.85 12.73 -1.41
CA GLY A 45 -19.20 12.51 -0.12
C GLY A 45 -19.60 11.18 0.56
N VAL A 46 -20.13 10.22 -0.20
CA VAL A 46 -20.63 8.95 0.34
C VAL A 46 -19.68 7.81 0.04
N ILE A 47 -19.44 6.95 1.03
CA ILE A 47 -18.78 5.65 0.84
C ILE A 47 -19.85 4.57 0.67
N SER A 48 -19.69 3.75 -0.37
CA SER A 48 -20.44 2.52 -0.60
C SER A 48 -19.51 1.33 -0.75
N MET A 49 -20.05 0.13 -0.56
CA MET A 49 -19.30 -1.10 -0.81
C MET A 49 -19.55 -1.58 -2.24
N ALA A 50 -18.49 -2.00 -2.92
CA ALA A 50 -18.62 -2.73 -4.19
C ALA A 50 -19.27 -4.11 -3.96
N SER A 51 -19.66 -4.77 -5.04
CA SER A 51 -20.09 -6.17 -5.01
C SER A 51 -19.00 -7.09 -4.45
N GLU A 52 -19.36 -8.30 -4.05
CA GLU A 52 -18.41 -9.30 -3.59
C GLU A 52 -17.62 -9.86 -4.78
N ILE A 53 -16.46 -9.26 -5.05
CA ILE A 53 -15.62 -9.60 -6.20
C ILE A 53 -14.54 -10.67 -5.88
N CYS A 54 -14.29 -10.90 -4.59
CA CYS A 54 -13.24 -11.78 -4.10
C CYS A 54 -13.74 -12.72 -2.99
N PRO A 55 -14.76 -13.57 -3.24
CA PRO A 55 -15.39 -14.35 -2.16
C PRO A 55 -14.42 -15.29 -1.45
N TRP A 56 -13.45 -15.84 -2.18
CA TRP A 56 -12.44 -16.73 -1.60
C TRP A 56 -11.52 -16.00 -0.62
N ILE A 57 -10.99 -14.84 -1.01
CA ILE A 57 -10.12 -14.05 -0.17
C ILE A 57 -10.89 -13.37 0.95
N GLY A 58 -12.10 -12.89 0.69
CA GLY A 58 -13.00 -12.32 1.70
C GLY A 58 -13.34 -13.32 2.80
N ALA A 59 -13.55 -14.61 2.46
CA ALA A 59 -13.79 -15.67 3.45
C ALA A 59 -12.62 -15.94 4.40
N ARG A 60 -11.43 -15.37 4.14
CA ARG A 60 -10.26 -15.47 5.01
C ARG A 60 -10.24 -14.46 6.15
N GLY A 61 -11.35 -13.76 6.37
CA GLY A 61 -11.48 -12.78 7.43
C GLY A 61 -10.46 -11.64 7.27
N TYR A 62 -9.81 -11.23 8.35
CA TYR A 62 -8.87 -10.10 8.34
C TYR A 62 -7.58 -10.30 7.53
N CYS A 63 -7.29 -11.51 7.07
CA CYS A 63 -6.10 -11.80 6.28
C CYS A 63 -6.26 -11.50 4.79
N GLY A 64 -7.51 -11.48 4.29
CA GLY A 64 -7.80 -11.10 2.92
C GLY A 64 -7.68 -9.61 2.71
N LYS A 65 -7.04 -9.16 1.61
CA LYS A 65 -6.87 -7.75 1.33
C LYS A 65 -6.45 -7.43 -0.11
N PHE A 66 -6.58 -6.15 -0.47
CA PHE A 66 -5.80 -5.52 -1.54
C PHE A 66 -4.69 -4.67 -0.90
N HIS A 67 -3.44 -5.06 -1.06
CA HIS A 67 -2.31 -4.43 -0.38
C HIS A 67 -1.33 -3.80 -1.37
N ASN A 68 -1.34 -2.46 -1.49
CA ASN A 68 -0.55 -1.74 -2.50
C ASN A 68 -0.67 -2.39 -3.90
N ALA A 69 -1.86 -2.88 -4.23
CA ALA A 69 -2.09 -3.76 -5.37
C ALA A 69 -3.32 -3.32 -6.18
N MET A 70 -3.41 -2.02 -6.46
CA MET A 70 -4.46 -1.44 -7.27
C MET A 70 -3.89 -0.42 -8.25
N GLY A 71 -4.37 -0.43 -9.50
CA GLY A 71 -4.02 0.57 -10.50
C GLY A 71 -5.14 0.82 -11.50
N ALA A 72 -5.31 2.09 -11.87
CA ALA A 72 -6.33 2.50 -12.84
C ALA A 72 -5.83 2.31 -14.28
N MET A 73 -6.74 1.87 -15.15
CA MET A 73 -6.53 1.76 -16.59
C MET A 73 -7.15 2.96 -17.31
N PRO A 74 -6.66 3.31 -18.53
CA PRO A 74 -7.20 4.43 -19.31
C PRO A 74 -8.68 4.31 -19.67
N ASP A 75 -9.22 3.10 -19.74
CA ASP A 75 -10.63 2.84 -19.99
C ASP A 75 -11.53 2.96 -18.75
N GLY A 76 -10.96 3.34 -17.62
CA GLY A 76 -11.66 3.48 -16.34
C GLY A 76 -11.82 2.19 -15.55
N SER A 77 -11.32 1.06 -16.03
CA SER A 77 -11.24 -0.16 -15.23
C SER A 77 -10.08 -0.10 -14.23
N LEU A 78 -10.09 -1.00 -13.25
CA LEU A 78 -9.03 -1.16 -12.26
C LEU A 78 -8.40 -2.54 -12.38
N ILE A 79 -7.09 -2.61 -12.23
CA ILE A 79 -6.38 -3.86 -12.02
C ILE A 79 -6.15 -4.02 -10.52
N LEU A 80 -6.51 -5.20 -9.99
CA LEU A 80 -6.48 -5.52 -8.56
C LEU A 80 -5.66 -6.80 -8.36
N GLY A 81 -4.79 -6.82 -7.37
CA GLY A 81 -4.06 -8.01 -6.96
C GLY A 81 -4.58 -8.56 -5.63
N GLU A 82 -5.12 -9.77 -5.64
CA GLU A 82 -5.57 -10.44 -4.41
C GLU A 82 -4.38 -10.78 -3.51
N CYS A 83 -4.46 -10.37 -2.24
CA CYS A 83 -3.47 -10.62 -1.21
C CYS A 83 -4.07 -11.39 -0.02
N SER A 84 -3.26 -12.23 0.60
CA SER A 84 -3.58 -12.88 1.87
C SER A 84 -2.32 -13.04 2.71
N HIS A 85 -2.34 -12.52 3.93
CA HIS A 85 -1.21 -12.64 4.87
C HIS A 85 -1.29 -13.90 5.73
N LEU A 86 -1.62 -15.04 5.14
CA LEU A 86 -1.54 -16.34 5.79
C LEU A 86 -0.24 -17.06 5.44
N THR A 87 0.37 -17.72 6.42
CA THR A 87 1.47 -18.66 6.18
C THR A 87 0.96 -19.97 5.58
N TRP A 88 1.89 -20.84 5.19
CA TRP A 88 1.60 -22.20 4.74
C TRP A 88 0.80 -23.03 5.77
N GLU A 89 1.03 -22.80 7.06
CA GLU A 89 0.32 -23.44 8.16
C GLU A 89 -1.01 -22.74 8.45
N GLY A 90 -1.29 -21.60 7.79
CA GLY A 90 -2.47 -20.78 7.98
C GLY A 90 -2.43 -19.87 9.18
N LEU A 91 -1.26 -19.65 9.66
CA LEU A 91 -1.04 -18.64 10.65
C LEU A 91 -0.88 -17.28 9.94
N PRO A 92 -1.33 -16.18 10.53
CA PRO A 92 -1.07 -14.86 10.00
C PRO A 92 0.43 -14.61 9.92
N VAL A 93 0.92 -14.11 8.78
CA VAL A 93 2.32 -13.68 8.61
C VAL A 93 2.69 -12.61 9.64
N THR A 94 1.70 -11.83 10.06
CA THR A 94 1.82 -10.77 11.06
C THR A 94 1.04 -11.11 12.34
N ALA A 95 1.28 -12.28 12.93
CA ALA A 95 0.60 -12.76 14.14
C ALA A 95 0.66 -11.79 15.35
N ASN A 96 1.51 -10.76 15.29
CA ASN A 96 1.64 -9.78 16.37
C ASN A 96 0.49 -8.75 16.44
N TYR A 97 -0.32 -8.61 15.39
CA TYR A 97 -1.41 -7.63 15.37
C TYR A 97 -2.52 -7.89 16.38
N PHE A 98 -2.66 -9.13 16.87
CA PHE A 98 -3.81 -9.54 17.69
C PHE A 98 -3.44 -9.94 19.11
N ARG A 99 -2.22 -9.65 19.56
CA ARG A 99 -1.71 -10.37 20.74
C ARG A 99 -2.08 -9.82 22.09
N THR A 100 -2.53 -8.60 22.35
CA THR A 100 -2.83 -8.25 23.75
C THR A 100 -3.80 -7.10 24.00
N GLU A 101 -3.61 -5.93 23.45
CA GLU A 101 -4.46 -4.75 23.74
C GLU A 101 -5.37 -4.34 22.60
N LEU A 102 -5.09 -4.86 21.41
CA LEU A 102 -5.72 -4.47 20.16
C LEU A 102 -7.20 -4.88 20.04
N PRO A 103 -7.64 -6.07 20.52
CA PRO A 103 -9.03 -6.48 20.35
C PRO A 103 -10.03 -5.52 20.98
N GLU A 104 -9.77 -5.03 22.19
CA GLU A 104 -10.68 -4.13 22.88
C GLU A 104 -10.79 -2.76 22.22
N ARG A 105 -9.66 -2.20 21.80
CA ARG A 105 -9.62 -0.93 21.06
C ARG A 105 -10.35 -1.05 19.72
N MET A 106 -10.11 -2.12 19.00
CA MET A 106 -10.78 -2.42 17.74
C MET A 106 -12.30 -2.51 17.94
N LEU A 107 -12.73 -3.24 18.94
CA LEU A 107 -14.16 -3.38 19.26
C LEU A 107 -14.79 -2.06 19.69
N ALA A 108 -14.08 -1.26 20.50
CA ALA A 108 -14.52 0.08 20.86
C ALA A 108 -14.73 0.95 19.62
N ARG A 109 -13.75 0.98 18.74
CA ARG A 109 -13.79 1.74 17.49
C ARG A 109 -14.92 1.26 16.57
N LYS A 110 -15.14 -0.05 16.45
CA LYS A 110 -16.26 -0.61 15.69
C LYS A 110 -17.62 -0.19 16.23
N ARG A 111 -17.77 -0.12 17.56
CA ARG A 111 -19.00 0.38 18.21
C ARG A 111 -19.24 1.86 17.88
N GLU A 112 -18.19 2.69 17.92
CA GLU A 112 -18.26 4.10 17.54
C GLU A 112 -18.67 4.26 16.05
N GLN A 113 -18.27 3.34 15.19
CA GLN A 113 -18.66 3.30 13.78
C GLN A 113 -20.08 2.76 13.53
N GLY A 114 -20.83 2.41 14.56
CA GLY A 114 -22.20 1.92 14.43
C GLY A 114 -22.34 0.37 14.33
N PHE A 115 -21.31 -0.38 14.72
CA PHE A 115 -21.32 -1.85 14.78
C PHE A 115 -21.23 -2.36 16.23
N PRO A 116 -22.28 -2.16 17.08
CA PRO A 116 -22.22 -2.45 18.51
C PRO A 116 -22.17 -3.96 18.82
N ASP A 117 -22.59 -4.80 17.89
CA ASP A 117 -22.68 -6.25 18.01
C ASP A 117 -21.42 -7.00 17.55
N VAL A 118 -20.39 -6.28 17.08
CA VAL A 118 -19.12 -6.88 16.69
C VAL A 118 -18.40 -7.45 17.90
N THR A 119 -17.94 -8.69 17.77
CA THR A 119 -17.21 -9.42 18.80
C THR A 119 -15.82 -9.84 18.33
N TYR A 120 -14.95 -10.22 19.24
CA TYR A 120 -13.61 -10.70 18.89
C TYR A 120 -13.66 -11.93 17.97
N THR A 121 -14.63 -12.81 18.16
CA THR A 121 -14.78 -14.03 17.35
C THR A 121 -15.08 -13.76 15.89
N ASP A 122 -15.64 -12.60 15.56
CA ASP A 122 -15.88 -12.19 14.17
C ASP A 122 -14.58 -11.98 13.38
N PHE A 123 -13.47 -11.72 14.08
CA PHE A 123 -12.14 -11.54 13.50
C PHE A 123 -11.26 -12.78 13.62
N CYS A 124 -11.75 -13.85 14.28
CA CYS A 124 -11.03 -15.11 14.30
C CYS A 124 -10.99 -15.72 12.91
N LEU A 125 -9.86 -16.32 12.58
CA LEU A 125 -9.76 -17.09 11.35
C LEU A 125 -10.77 -18.24 11.41
N PRO A 126 -11.44 -18.56 10.30
CA PRO A 126 -12.21 -19.79 10.20
C PRO A 126 -11.31 -20.96 10.57
N ASP A 127 -11.90 -22.00 11.18
CA ASP A 127 -11.15 -23.21 11.52
C ASP A 127 -10.63 -23.87 10.24
N LEU A 128 -9.36 -23.59 9.97
CA LEU A 128 -8.69 -24.07 8.78
C LEU A 128 -8.20 -25.52 8.93
N SER A 129 -8.37 -26.12 10.12
CA SER A 129 -8.06 -27.53 10.34
C SER A 129 -8.93 -28.47 9.50
N LEU A 130 -10.12 -28.00 9.11
CA LEU A 130 -11.05 -28.70 8.22
C LEU A 130 -10.69 -28.63 6.74
N TRP A 131 -9.70 -27.81 6.37
CA TRP A 131 -9.34 -27.58 4.99
C TRP A 131 -8.06 -28.35 4.64
N ASP A 132 -8.14 -29.26 3.69
CA ASP A 132 -6.93 -29.79 3.05
C ASP A 132 -6.37 -28.71 2.13
N ARG A 133 -5.57 -27.84 2.72
CA ARG A 133 -5.01 -26.66 2.07
C ARG A 133 -4.24 -26.97 0.82
N ARG A 134 -3.52 -28.10 0.81
CA ARG A 134 -2.72 -28.52 -0.34
C ARG A 134 -3.57 -28.74 -1.58
N LYS A 135 -4.87 -29.03 -1.38
CA LYS A 135 -5.82 -29.23 -2.46
C LYS A 135 -6.75 -28.05 -2.71
N MET A 136 -6.88 -27.13 -1.76
CA MET A 136 -7.97 -26.14 -1.75
C MET A 136 -7.51 -24.70 -1.80
N ASP A 137 -6.22 -24.39 -1.67
CA ASP A 137 -5.72 -23.03 -1.80
C ASP A 137 -5.28 -22.73 -3.24
N PRO A 138 -6.11 -22.06 -4.04
CA PRO A 138 -5.81 -21.82 -5.45
C PRO A 138 -4.74 -20.74 -5.65
N GLY A 139 -4.33 -20.02 -4.59
CA GLY A 139 -3.57 -18.80 -4.68
C GLY A 139 -4.44 -17.57 -4.94
N GLY A 140 -3.82 -16.41 -5.02
CA GLY A 140 -4.47 -15.16 -5.38
C GLY A 140 -4.63 -15.01 -6.89
N ARG A 141 -5.43 -14.03 -7.27
CA ARG A 141 -5.66 -13.69 -8.67
C ARG A 141 -5.27 -12.24 -8.94
N VAL A 142 -4.98 -11.95 -10.19
CA VAL A 142 -5.01 -10.59 -10.74
C VAL A 142 -6.36 -10.43 -11.42
N LEU A 143 -7.12 -9.44 -10.98
CA LEU A 143 -8.47 -9.17 -11.45
C LEU A 143 -8.52 -7.84 -12.22
N ARG A 144 -9.45 -7.74 -13.16
CA ARG A 144 -9.87 -6.49 -13.76
C ARG A 144 -11.29 -6.16 -13.30
N TYR A 145 -11.42 -5.08 -12.54
CA TYR A 145 -12.71 -4.60 -12.06
C TYR A 145 -13.25 -3.52 -12.97
N PHE A 146 -14.52 -3.64 -13.32
CA PHE A 146 -15.27 -2.72 -14.19
C PHE A 146 -16.28 -1.93 -13.36
N PRO A 147 -15.96 -0.65 -13.04
CA PRO A 147 -16.81 0.18 -12.18
C PRO A 147 -18.23 0.43 -12.64
N ASP A 148 -18.44 0.45 -13.95
CA ASP A 148 -19.76 0.69 -14.57
C ASP A 148 -20.71 -0.50 -14.41
N ARG A 149 -20.17 -1.70 -14.27
CA ARG A 149 -20.92 -2.94 -14.12
C ARG A 149 -20.87 -3.52 -12.70
N ASP A 150 -19.98 -2.99 -11.86
CA ASP A 150 -19.65 -3.50 -10.51
C ASP A 150 -19.31 -5.00 -10.50
N ILE A 151 -18.47 -5.42 -11.45
CA ILE A 151 -17.98 -6.80 -11.58
C ILE A 151 -16.48 -6.85 -11.74
N ALA A 152 -15.88 -7.95 -11.32
CA ALA A 152 -14.48 -8.27 -11.60
C ALA A 152 -14.36 -9.50 -12.50
N GLU A 153 -13.43 -9.45 -13.44
CA GLU A 153 -13.05 -10.55 -14.31
C GLU A 153 -11.62 -10.98 -13.98
N GLU A 154 -11.36 -12.28 -13.98
CA GLU A 154 -10.03 -12.79 -13.76
C GLU A 154 -9.14 -12.50 -14.98
N VAL A 155 -7.99 -11.87 -14.75
CA VAL A 155 -6.94 -11.71 -15.74
C VAL A 155 -6.04 -12.94 -15.73
N CYS A 156 -5.57 -13.35 -14.54
CA CYS A 156 -4.80 -14.58 -14.34
C CYS A 156 -4.82 -15.01 -12.87
N SER A 157 -4.50 -16.28 -12.63
CA SER A 157 -4.23 -16.82 -11.32
C SER A 157 -2.73 -16.86 -11.03
N LEU A 158 -2.34 -16.52 -9.80
CA LEU A 158 -1.01 -16.78 -9.26
C LEU A 158 -0.85 -18.27 -8.96
N PRO A 159 0.38 -18.79 -8.85
CA PRO A 159 0.60 -20.15 -8.41
C PRO A 159 -0.10 -20.46 -7.07
N PRO A 160 -0.50 -21.70 -6.81
CA PRO A 160 -1.12 -22.09 -5.55
C PRO A 160 -0.34 -21.60 -4.34
N PHE A 161 -1.04 -21.13 -3.30
CA PHE A 161 -0.53 -20.54 -2.07
C PHE A 161 0.19 -19.20 -2.20
N LEU A 162 0.42 -18.66 -3.39
CA LEU A 162 1.02 -17.35 -3.58
C LEU A 162 -0.05 -16.28 -3.78
N TYR A 163 0.14 -15.13 -3.18
CA TYR A 163 -0.76 -13.99 -3.21
C TYR A 163 0.01 -12.72 -3.56
N SER A 164 -0.63 -11.75 -4.19
CA SER A 164 0.02 -10.49 -4.57
C SER A 164 0.26 -9.60 -3.35
N GLN A 165 1.50 -9.43 -2.92
CA GLN A 165 1.85 -8.49 -1.84
C GLN A 165 1.78 -7.04 -2.30
N SER A 166 2.23 -6.77 -3.52
CA SER A 166 2.06 -5.48 -4.19
C SER A 166 1.93 -5.68 -5.70
N LEU A 167 1.33 -4.71 -6.37
CA LEU A 167 1.13 -4.72 -7.81
C LEU A 167 1.28 -3.31 -8.37
N LEU A 168 2.16 -3.14 -9.34
CA LEU A 168 2.28 -1.95 -10.17
C LEU A 168 1.57 -2.18 -11.50
N VAL A 169 0.86 -1.17 -11.98
CA VAL A 169 0.16 -1.23 -13.27
C VAL A 169 0.81 -0.26 -14.25
N ASP A 170 1.45 -0.80 -15.28
CA ASP A 170 1.90 -0.06 -16.45
C ASP A 170 0.76 -0.01 -17.47
N SER A 171 -0.12 0.96 -17.29
CA SER A 171 -1.28 1.12 -18.15
C SER A 171 -0.92 1.50 -19.60
N GLN A 172 0.25 2.10 -19.81
CA GLN A 172 0.73 2.48 -21.14
C GLN A 172 1.18 1.27 -21.95
N ARG A 173 1.84 0.31 -21.28
CA ARG A 173 2.34 -0.91 -21.92
C ARG A 173 1.41 -2.11 -21.76
N GLY A 174 0.28 -1.93 -21.05
CA GLY A 174 -0.70 -3.00 -20.81
C GLY A 174 -0.12 -4.13 -19.97
N ARG A 175 0.71 -3.82 -18.99
CA ARG A 175 1.37 -4.80 -18.11
C ARG A 175 1.13 -4.50 -16.63
N ALA A 176 1.22 -5.54 -15.81
CA ALA A 176 1.32 -5.41 -14.38
C ALA A 176 2.55 -6.16 -13.86
N PHE A 177 3.18 -5.61 -12.83
CA PHE A 177 4.35 -6.17 -12.16
C PHE A 177 4.04 -6.33 -10.68
N GLY A 178 4.41 -7.46 -10.08
CA GLY A 178 4.13 -7.69 -8.68
C GLY A 178 5.15 -8.60 -8.03
N HIS A 179 5.05 -8.68 -6.72
CA HIS A 179 5.72 -9.72 -5.96
C HIS A 179 4.76 -10.40 -5.00
N THR A 180 5.08 -11.63 -4.65
CA THR A 180 4.16 -12.49 -3.92
C THR A 180 4.51 -12.62 -2.44
N ILE A 181 3.52 -13.09 -1.67
CA ILE A 181 3.62 -13.52 -0.28
C ILE A 181 2.87 -14.86 -0.14
N PRO A 182 3.24 -15.80 0.74
CA PRO A 182 4.35 -15.76 1.70
C PRO A 182 5.73 -15.95 1.11
N ASP A 183 5.84 -16.52 -0.08
CA ASP A 183 7.10 -16.69 -0.77
C ASP A 183 7.29 -15.57 -1.80
N ASN A 184 8.39 -14.82 -1.68
CA ASN A 184 8.59 -13.56 -2.37
C ASN A 184 9.12 -13.80 -3.80
N HIS A 185 8.22 -14.11 -4.74
CA HIS A 185 8.51 -14.22 -6.17
C HIS A 185 8.17 -12.92 -6.89
N PHE A 186 8.99 -12.54 -7.85
CA PHE A 186 8.66 -11.47 -8.79
C PHE A 186 7.91 -12.04 -9.99
N PHE A 187 6.83 -11.40 -10.38
CA PHE A 187 6.04 -11.78 -11.53
C PHE A 187 5.66 -10.58 -12.40
N ASP A 188 5.44 -10.83 -13.67
CA ASP A 188 4.78 -9.90 -14.59
C ASP A 188 3.58 -10.54 -15.28
N VAL A 189 2.60 -9.71 -15.61
CA VAL A 189 1.37 -10.10 -16.29
C VAL A 189 1.16 -9.25 -17.52
N ASP A 190 0.91 -9.87 -18.65
CA ASP A 190 0.38 -9.24 -19.85
C ASP A 190 -1.15 -9.10 -19.67
N LEU A 191 -1.63 -7.87 -19.53
CA LEU A 191 -3.04 -7.59 -19.18
C LEU A 191 -4.02 -7.89 -20.32
N ALA A 192 -3.55 -7.98 -21.57
CA ALA A 192 -4.39 -8.29 -22.71
C ALA A 192 -4.61 -9.80 -22.88
N THR A 193 -3.58 -10.60 -22.59
CA THR A 193 -3.61 -12.05 -22.78
C THR A 193 -3.81 -12.85 -21.51
N GLY A 194 -3.65 -12.21 -20.35
CA GLY A 194 -3.62 -12.87 -19.04
C GLY A 194 -2.36 -13.72 -18.81
N LYS A 195 -1.35 -13.60 -19.68
CA LYS A 195 -0.14 -14.41 -19.53
C LYS A 195 0.69 -13.91 -18.35
N LEU A 196 0.79 -14.74 -17.34
CA LEU A 196 1.67 -14.55 -16.18
C LEU A 196 3.04 -15.18 -16.47
N THR A 197 4.11 -14.48 -16.08
CA THR A 197 5.47 -15.00 -16.05
C THR A 197 6.03 -14.83 -14.65
N ASP A 198 6.40 -15.93 -14.02
CA ASP A 198 7.13 -15.96 -12.75
C ASP A 198 8.62 -15.90 -13.05
N HIS A 199 9.30 -14.86 -12.55
CA HIS A 199 10.75 -14.67 -12.71
C HIS A 199 11.57 -15.26 -11.57
N GLY A 200 10.90 -15.96 -10.66
CA GLY A 200 11.51 -16.64 -9.54
C GLY A 200 11.58 -15.79 -8.27
N ARG A 201 12.17 -16.39 -7.26
CA ARG A 201 12.24 -15.85 -5.92
C ARG A 201 13.21 -14.66 -5.84
N ILE A 202 12.75 -13.57 -5.21
CA ILE A 202 13.55 -12.37 -4.99
C ILE A 202 14.50 -12.58 -3.79
N SER A 203 13.93 -12.82 -2.61
CA SER A 203 14.65 -13.01 -1.35
C SER A 203 13.68 -13.51 -0.27
N ASP A 204 14.17 -13.65 0.96
CA ASP A 204 13.33 -14.03 2.12
C ASP A 204 12.52 -12.88 2.71
N TYR A 205 12.73 -11.68 2.22
CA TYR A 205 12.08 -10.47 2.69
C TYR A 205 11.12 -9.93 1.65
N ALA A 206 9.85 -9.75 2.03
CA ALA A 206 8.84 -9.07 1.24
C ALA A 206 8.83 -7.58 1.61
N PHE A 207 9.19 -6.74 0.67
CA PHE A 207 9.08 -5.28 0.81
C PHE A 207 7.66 -4.80 0.50
N HIS A 208 7.32 -3.54 0.85
CA HIS A 208 5.94 -3.08 0.71
C HIS A 208 5.57 -2.66 -0.70
N GLN A 209 6.46 -2.01 -1.42
CA GLN A 209 6.15 -1.42 -2.72
C GLN A 209 7.34 -1.47 -3.67
N MET A 210 7.02 -1.49 -4.95
CA MET A 210 7.95 -1.29 -6.07
C MET A 210 7.66 0.04 -6.76
N VAL A 211 8.54 0.47 -7.65
CA VAL A 211 8.33 1.64 -8.51
C VAL A 211 8.56 1.30 -9.96
N LEU A 212 7.77 1.91 -10.82
CA LEU A 212 7.94 1.87 -12.26
C LEU A 212 8.54 3.21 -12.71
N ALA A 213 9.78 3.18 -13.18
CA ALA A 213 10.43 4.35 -13.74
C ALA A 213 9.80 4.76 -15.09
N PRO A 214 9.99 6.00 -15.56
CA PRO A 214 9.40 6.47 -16.82
C PRO A 214 9.77 5.66 -18.06
N ASP A 215 10.95 5.04 -18.06
CA ASP A 215 11.40 4.13 -19.13
C ASP A 215 10.74 2.74 -19.09
N GLY A 216 9.97 2.45 -18.03
CA GLY A 216 9.31 1.17 -17.81
C GLY A 216 10.12 0.18 -16.98
N THR A 217 11.32 0.54 -16.55
CA THR A 217 12.10 -0.28 -15.62
C THR A 217 11.41 -0.35 -14.28
N CYS A 218 11.24 -1.54 -13.73
CA CYS A 218 10.68 -1.73 -12.39
C CYS A 218 11.79 -1.89 -11.37
N TYR A 219 11.73 -1.10 -10.29
CA TYR A 219 12.67 -1.19 -9.17
C TYR A 219 11.97 -1.61 -7.89
N GLY A 220 12.70 -2.35 -7.08
CA GLY A 220 12.30 -2.82 -5.76
C GLY A 220 13.52 -3.06 -4.88
N ALA A 221 13.37 -3.93 -3.90
CA ALA A 221 14.45 -4.27 -2.96
C ALA A 221 14.57 -5.77 -2.75
N TRP A 222 15.78 -6.20 -2.37
CA TRP A 222 16.05 -7.55 -1.90
C TRP A 222 17.06 -7.52 -0.77
N ILE A 223 17.03 -8.52 0.11
CA ILE A 223 18.04 -8.69 1.17
C ILE A 223 19.03 -9.76 0.75
N ASP A 224 20.30 -9.37 0.69
CA ASP A 224 21.39 -10.31 0.45
C ASP A 224 21.68 -11.08 1.74
N ARG A 225 21.57 -12.39 1.70
CA ARG A 225 21.87 -13.27 2.85
C ARG A 225 23.32 -13.24 3.28
N ALA A 226 24.23 -12.89 2.37
CA ALA A 226 25.66 -12.90 2.65
C ALA A 226 26.08 -11.82 3.66
N ASP A 227 25.43 -10.65 3.61
CA ASP A 227 25.77 -9.51 4.45
C ASP A 227 24.55 -8.90 5.19
N GLY A 228 23.33 -9.41 4.95
CA GLY A 228 22.09 -8.90 5.51
C GLY A 228 21.72 -7.50 5.02
N ALA A 229 22.37 -7.01 3.96
CA ALA A 229 22.13 -5.68 3.44
C ALA A 229 20.94 -5.67 2.49
N MET A 230 20.16 -4.57 2.54
CA MET A 230 19.14 -4.30 1.55
C MET A 230 19.79 -3.69 0.30
N LYS A 231 19.51 -4.30 -0.82
CA LYS A 231 20.05 -3.94 -2.12
C LYS A 231 18.94 -3.72 -3.13
N LEU A 232 19.27 -2.98 -4.19
CA LEU A 232 18.35 -2.65 -5.26
C LEU A 232 18.01 -3.88 -6.10
N LEU A 233 16.72 -4.12 -6.32
CA LEU A 233 16.21 -5.06 -7.31
C LEU A 233 15.79 -4.26 -8.54
N LYS A 234 16.11 -4.79 -9.72
CA LYS A 234 15.77 -4.17 -11.02
C LYS A 234 15.18 -5.21 -11.94
N PHE A 235 14.06 -4.89 -12.55
CA PHE A 235 13.50 -5.66 -13.65
C PHE A 235 13.48 -4.82 -14.92
N ASP A 236 14.18 -5.30 -15.94
CA ASP A 236 14.19 -4.71 -17.27
C ASP A 236 13.05 -5.32 -18.10
N PRO A 237 12.05 -4.53 -18.52
CA PRO A 237 10.90 -5.05 -19.24
C PRO A 237 11.22 -5.44 -20.69
N GLU A 238 12.25 -4.87 -21.30
CA GLU A 238 12.66 -5.22 -22.68
C GLU A 238 13.44 -6.54 -22.70
N GLU A 239 14.45 -6.66 -21.82
CA GLU A 239 15.21 -7.91 -21.66
C GLU A 239 14.39 -8.99 -20.92
N ARG A 240 13.29 -8.61 -20.24
CA ARG A 240 12.47 -9.45 -19.36
C ARG A 240 13.34 -10.17 -18.33
N ARG A 241 14.23 -9.43 -17.72
CA ARG A 241 15.24 -9.96 -16.80
C ARG A 241 15.21 -9.28 -15.44
N LEU A 242 15.06 -10.11 -14.42
CA LEU A 242 15.24 -9.71 -13.03
C LEU A 242 16.72 -9.71 -12.67
N ARG A 243 17.20 -8.60 -12.12
CA ARG A 243 18.60 -8.43 -11.69
C ARG A 243 18.65 -8.06 -10.21
N HIS A 244 19.42 -8.84 -9.46
CA HIS A 244 19.79 -8.54 -8.09
C HIS A 244 21.05 -7.66 -8.12
N SER A 245 20.85 -6.35 -8.01
CA SER A 245 21.97 -5.39 -8.02
C SER A 245 22.77 -5.49 -6.72
N SER A 246 24.06 -5.18 -6.77
CA SER A 246 24.90 -5.00 -5.59
C SER A 246 24.77 -3.61 -4.98
N ARG A 247 24.02 -2.69 -5.62
CA ARG A 247 23.81 -1.34 -5.13
C ARG A 247 23.05 -1.36 -3.81
N LEU A 248 23.66 -0.83 -2.76
CA LEU A 248 23.05 -0.71 -1.45
C LEU A 248 21.92 0.32 -1.50
N ILE A 249 20.79 -0.04 -0.94
CA ILE A 249 19.78 0.91 -0.51
C ILE A 249 20.25 1.43 0.84
N LEU A 250 20.61 2.69 0.88
CA LEU A 250 21.35 3.27 1.99
C LEU A 250 20.55 3.23 3.28
N ARG A 251 21.24 2.84 4.35
CA ARG A 251 20.73 2.81 5.71
C ARG A 251 20.74 4.23 6.29
N ASP A 252 19.83 4.49 7.24
CA ASP A 252 20.03 5.60 8.16
C ASP A 252 21.39 5.42 8.87
N PRO A 253 22.29 6.41 8.78
CA PRO A 253 23.63 6.32 9.37
C PRO A 253 23.65 6.02 10.87
N GLY A 254 22.53 6.21 11.58
CA GLY A 254 22.40 5.95 13.02
C GLY A 254 21.65 4.69 13.41
N SER A 255 21.06 3.95 12.46
CA SER A 255 20.23 2.80 12.82
C SER A 255 21.03 1.55 13.12
N LYS A 256 20.79 0.99 14.32
CA LYS A 256 21.33 -0.30 14.76
C LYS A 256 20.46 -1.51 14.39
N ILE A 257 19.28 -1.28 13.77
CA ILE A 257 18.29 -2.33 13.52
C ILE A 257 18.38 -2.78 12.07
N ALA A 258 18.99 -3.90 11.81
CA ALA A 258 19.22 -4.45 10.48
C ALA A 258 17.93 -4.86 9.73
N GLY A 259 16.84 -5.14 10.41
CA GLY A 259 15.62 -5.72 9.82
C GLY A 259 14.52 -4.73 9.40
N ASN A 260 14.57 -3.47 9.86
CA ASN A 260 13.47 -2.52 9.70
C ASN A 260 13.79 -1.33 8.79
N GLN A 261 14.73 -1.47 7.87
CA GLN A 261 15.21 -0.36 7.03
C GLN A 261 14.75 -0.47 5.58
N GLY A 262 13.63 -1.15 5.35
CA GLY A 262 13.10 -1.36 4.03
C GLY A 262 12.55 -0.09 3.38
N ILE A 263 12.33 -0.23 2.10
CA ILE A 263 11.53 0.71 1.33
C ILE A 263 10.08 0.51 1.72
N ASP A 264 9.41 1.62 2.01
CA ASP A 264 7.99 1.58 2.32
C ASP A 264 7.15 2.11 1.16
N HIS A 265 7.50 3.28 0.65
CA HIS A 265 6.77 3.92 -0.42
C HIS A 265 7.70 4.55 -1.45
N TRP A 266 7.22 4.59 -2.70
CA TRP A 266 7.86 5.27 -3.81
C TRP A 266 6.88 6.25 -4.47
N LEU A 267 7.43 7.34 -5.00
CA LEU A 267 6.71 8.26 -5.86
C LEU A 267 7.55 8.57 -7.10
N VAL A 268 6.94 8.47 -8.27
CA VAL A 268 7.48 9.08 -9.49
C VAL A 268 6.78 10.42 -9.68
N ALA A 269 7.51 11.50 -9.54
CA ALA A 269 7.00 12.83 -9.77
C ALA A 269 6.77 13.10 -11.27
N ARG A 270 6.00 14.11 -11.60
CA ARG A 270 5.63 14.43 -13.00
C ARG A 270 6.83 14.78 -13.87
N ASP A 271 7.91 15.30 -13.29
CA ASP A 271 9.16 15.57 -13.99
C ASP A 271 10.04 14.31 -14.19
N GLY A 272 9.60 13.16 -13.69
CA GLY A 272 10.32 11.88 -13.74
C GLY A 272 11.25 11.64 -12.57
N THR A 273 11.39 12.59 -11.63
CA THR A 273 12.16 12.37 -10.39
C THR A 273 11.52 11.29 -9.54
N ILE A 274 12.34 10.39 -9.01
CA ILE A 274 11.85 9.29 -8.16
C ILE A 274 12.23 9.57 -6.71
N PHE A 275 11.22 9.56 -5.83
CA PHE A 275 11.37 9.68 -4.40
C PHE A 275 11.09 8.34 -3.71
N MET A 276 11.77 8.10 -2.60
CA MET A 276 11.67 6.88 -1.81
C MET A 276 11.55 7.21 -0.33
N GLY A 277 10.56 6.63 0.31
CA GLY A 277 10.35 6.68 1.75
C GLY A 277 10.73 5.36 2.43
N THR A 278 11.28 5.43 3.64
CA THR A 278 11.74 4.26 4.39
C THR A 278 10.74 3.77 5.44
N VAL A 279 10.83 2.47 5.78
CA VAL A 279 10.03 1.80 6.83
C VAL A 279 10.39 2.31 8.23
N ALA A 280 11.64 2.71 8.46
CA ALA A 280 12.08 3.21 9.76
C ALA A 280 12.66 4.61 9.65
N ASN A 281 12.58 5.37 10.75
CA ASN A 281 13.16 6.69 10.90
C ASN A 281 12.62 7.77 9.94
N SER A 282 11.54 7.49 9.21
CA SER A 282 10.84 8.46 8.33
C SER A 282 11.78 9.25 7.43
N LEU A 283 12.67 8.57 6.72
CA LEU A 283 13.63 9.21 5.81
C LEU A 283 13.08 9.33 4.41
N LEU A 284 13.33 10.49 3.78
CA LEU A 284 13.04 10.76 2.39
C LEU A 284 14.34 10.76 1.58
N TRP A 285 14.32 10.02 0.48
CA TRP A 285 15.42 9.91 -0.46
C TRP A 285 14.99 10.26 -1.87
N ARG A 286 15.92 10.78 -2.67
CA ARG A 286 15.79 10.85 -4.13
C ARG A 286 16.60 9.72 -4.75
N PHE A 287 16.01 9.03 -5.70
CA PHE A 287 16.65 7.98 -6.49
C PHE A 287 16.85 8.44 -7.92
N ASP A 288 18.07 8.28 -8.43
CA ASP A 288 18.40 8.49 -9.84
C ASP A 288 18.49 7.14 -10.56
N PRO A 289 17.54 6.80 -11.45
CA PRO A 289 17.56 5.51 -12.14
C PRO A 289 18.69 5.39 -13.16
N THR A 290 19.32 6.51 -13.60
CA THR A 290 20.43 6.49 -14.57
C THR A 290 21.73 6.06 -13.92
N THR A 291 22.02 6.57 -12.71
CA THR A 291 23.23 6.24 -11.95
C THR A 291 22.99 5.17 -10.89
N GLU A 292 21.71 4.85 -10.63
CA GLU A 292 21.25 4.00 -9.52
C GLU A 292 21.71 4.54 -8.14
N GLU A 293 21.81 5.85 -7.98
CA GLU A 293 22.25 6.49 -6.74
C GLU A 293 21.09 7.03 -5.92
N PHE A 294 21.26 6.95 -4.59
CA PHE A 294 20.32 7.47 -3.62
C PHE A 294 20.91 8.71 -2.92
N THR A 295 20.16 9.81 -2.91
CA THR A 295 20.50 11.04 -2.20
C THR A 295 19.53 11.23 -1.05
N LEU A 296 20.03 11.31 0.20
CA LEU A 296 19.20 11.63 1.37
C LEU A 296 18.74 13.09 1.30
N LEU A 297 17.44 13.31 1.35
CA LEU A 297 16.83 14.65 1.35
C LEU A 297 16.54 15.13 2.77
N GLY A 298 16.18 14.22 3.68
CA GLY A 298 15.97 14.56 5.08
C GLY A 298 15.12 13.58 5.85
N ARG A 299 14.88 13.93 7.11
CA ARG A 299 13.99 13.22 8.02
C ARG A 299 12.66 13.95 8.10
N LEU A 300 11.56 13.21 7.94
CA LEU A 300 10.20 13.75 7.87
C LEU A 300 9.51 13.77 9.24
N ALA A 301 9.82 12.79 10.12
CA ALA A 301 9.28 12.67 11.47
C ALA A 301 10.32 12.04 12.39
N GLU A 302 10.10 12.09 13.70
CA GLU A 302 11.05 11.54 14.68
C GLU A 302 11.25 10.03 14.58
N GLY A 303 10.30 9.31 14.00
CA GLY A 303 10.36 7.87 13.79
C GLY A 303 9.21 7.38 12.96
N GLY A 304 9.14 6.05 12.75
CA GLY A 304 8.07 5.42 12.00
C GLY A 304 8.34 5.38 10.49
N ARG A 305 7.27 5.16 9.76
CA ARG A 305 7.27 4.85 8.33
C ARG A 305 6.92 6.08 7.48
N VAL A 306 7.34 6.04 6.23
CA VAL A 306 6.84 6.92 5.15
C VAL A 306 5.89 6.08 4.31
N THR A 307 4.59 6.26 4.50
CA THR A 307 3.59 5.30 4.02
C THR A 307 2.86 5.72 2.76
N SER A 308 2.87 7.02 2.43
CA SER A 308 2.31 7.52 1.17
C SER A 308 2.96 8.83 0.76
N MET A 309 2.95 9.10 -0.53
CA MET A 309 3.42 10.35 -1.15
C MET A 309 2.57 10.66 -2.36
N ASP A 310 2.13 11.91 -2.48
CA ASP A 310 1.40 12.44 -3.63
C ASP A 310 1.95 13.80 -4.03
N GLU A 311 2.05 14.08 -5.33
CA GLU A 311 2.49 15.35 -5.88
C GLU A 311 1.29 16.19 -6.31
N ASP A 312 1.22 17.46 -5.84
CA ASP A 312 0.18 18.39 -6.26
C ASP A 312 0.51 19.12 -7.56
N GLU A 313 -0.41 19.97 -8.01
CA GLU A 313 -0.28 20.71 -9.27
C GLU A 313 0.88 21.72 -9.27
N GLU A 314 1.34 22.14 -8.08
CA GLU A 314 2.45 23.07 -7.88
C GLU A 314 3.81 22.34 -7.79
N GLY A 315 3.82 20.99 -7.81
CA GLY A 315 5.02 20.16 -7.66
C GLY A 315 5.42 19.92 -6.21
N ILE A 316 4.56 20.28 -5.27
CA ILE A 316 4.76 19.98 -3.84
C ILE A 316 4.40 18.53 -3.58
N ILE A 317 5.23 17.85 -2.81
CA ILE A 317 4.98 16.47 -2.41
C ILE A 317 4.40 16.45 -1.00
N TRP A 318 3.21 15.86 -0.88
CA TRP A 318 2.50 15.64 0.36
C TRP A 318 2.73 14.23 0.85
N ILE A 319 3.24 14.10 2.07
CA ILE A 319 3.81 12.87 2.59
C ILE A 319 3.14 12.49 3.90
N SER A 320 2.74 11.23 4.01
CA SER A 320 2.31 10.64 5.28
C SER A 320 3.49 9.95 5.95
N ALA A 321 3.93 10.45 7.11
CA ALA A 321 5.08 9.95 7.83
C ALA A 321 4.88 9.90 9.35
N GLY A 322 5.53 8.96 10.02
CA GLY A 322 5.50 8.86 11.47
C GLY A 322 4.68 7.69 12.02
N TYR A 323 4.82 7.44 13.33
CA TYR A 323 4.14 6.40 14.09
C TYR A 323 4.24 6.71 15.60
N PRO A 324 3.21 6.52 16.45
CA PRO A 324 1.89 5.94 16.16
C PRO A 324 0.89 6.91 15.50
N HIS A 325 1.21 8.19 15.48
CA HIS A 325 0.45 9.19 14.76
C HIS A 325 1.17 9.53 13.47
N THR A 326 0.46 9.36 12.35
CA THR A 326 0.97 9.85 11.08
C THR A 326 0.81 11.36 11.02
N HIS A 327 1.90 12.05 10.71
CA HIS A 327 1.93 13.46 10.39
C HIS A 327 1.77 13.65 8.89
N LEU A 328 1.13 14.74 8.51
CA LEU A 328 1.19 15.26 7.17
C LEU A 328 2.41 16.15 7.04
N VAL A 329 3.28 15.81 6.11
CA VAL A 329 4.51 16.57 5.84
C VAL A 329 4.45 17.12 4.42
N ARG A 330 4.77 18.40 4.28
CA ARG A 330 4.96 19.08 3.01
C ARG A 330 6.44 19.05 2.65
N PHE A 331 6.77 18.57 1.47
CA PHE A 331 8.11 18.66 0.91
C PHE A 331 8.09 19.48 -0.39
N ASP A 332 8.94 20.49 -0.47
CA ASP A 332 9.08 21.37 -1.63
C ASP A 332 10.40 21.07 -2.35
N PRO A 333 10.37 20.33 -3.48
CA PRO A 333 11.59 19.95 -4.18
C PRO A 333 12.37 21.13 -4.79
N SER A 334 11.74 22.30 -4.91
CA SER A 334 12.40 23.52 -5.43
C SER A 334 13.30 24.20 -4.42
N ILE A 335 13.19 23.81 -3.14
CA ILE A 335 13.98 24.38 -2.03
C ILE A 335 15.07 23.40 -1.65
N GLU A 336 16.29 23.86 -1.52
CA GLU A 336 17.41 23.04 -1.04
C GLU A 336 17.50 23.02 0.50
N GLY A 337 17.87 21.85 1.03
CA GLY A 337 18.16 21.68 2.46
C GLY A 337 16.94 21.46 3.34
N PRO A 338 17.10 21.52 4.67
CA PRO A 338 16.08 21.14 5.63
C PRO A 338 14.80 21.98 5.56
N GLN A 339 14.86 23.21 5.09
CA GLN A 339 13.71 24.11 4.94
C GLN A 339 12.72 23.65 3.84
N ALA A 340 13.14 22.70 2.99
CA ALA A 340 12.24 22.04 2.04
C ALA A 340 11.15 21.21 2.72
N ILE A 341 11.38 20.79 3.97
CA ILE A 341 10.50 19.90 4.73
C ILE A 341 9.74 20.72 5.79
N THR A 342 8.42 20.62 5.77
CA THR A 342 7.55 21.27 6.76
C THR A 342 6.59 20.23 7.34
N ASP A 343 6.68 20.01 8.65
CA ASP A 343 5.69 19.20 9.38
C ASP A 343 4.41 20.03 9.59
N CYS A 344 3.31 19.58 8.99
CA CYS A 344 2.00 20.22 9.11
C CYS A 344 1.19 19.70 10.32
N GLY A 345 1.74 18.78 11.08
CA GLY A 345 1.14 18.18 12.27
C GLY A 345 0.42 16.86 12.01
N PRO A 346 -0.11 16.24 13.09
CA PRO A 346 -0.78 14.96 13.01
C PRO A 346 -2.06 15.04 12.21
N ILE A 347 -2.32 13.98 11.39
CA ILE A 347 -3.48 13.93 10.49
C ILE A 347 -4.78 13.92 11.29
N ASN A 348 -4.89 13.14 12.35
CA ASN A 348 -6.04 13.19 13.25
C ASN A 348 -5.59 13.17 14.71
N PRO A 349 -5.40 14.34 15.32
CA PRO A 349 -4.93 14.44 16.70
C PRO A 349 -5.94 13.96 17.74
N ASN A 350 -7.21 13.79 17.37
CA ASN A 350 -8.26 13.32 18.28
C ASN A 350 -8.25 11.81 18.47
N LEU A 351 -7.56 11.07 17.59
CA LEU A 351 -7.39 9.63 17.70
C LEU A 351 -6.15 9.33 18.53
N GLU A 352 -6.25 8.38 19.45
CA GLU A 352 -5.08 7.86 20.18
C GLU A 352 -4.02 7.31 19.22
N ARG A 353 -4.47 6.81 18.08
CA ARG A 353 -3.63 6.30 17.02
C ARG A 353 -4.29 6.57 15.67
N CYS A 354 -3.59 7.25 14.80
CA CYS A 354 -3.98 7.42 13.41
C CYS A 354 -2.79 7.06 12.53
N TYR A 355 -2.91 5.95 11.79
CA TYR A 355 -1.84 5.45 10.95
C TYR A 355 -2.34 5.31 9.52
N ILE A 356 -1.74 6.05 8.61
CA ILE A 356 -2.13 6.08 7.19
C ILE A 356 -1.27 5.06 6.43
N HIS A 357 -1.86 4.41 5.42
CA HIS A 357 -1.17 3.45 4.58
C HIS A 357 -1.26 3.77 3.09
N ALA A 358 -2.32 4.41 2.67
CA ALA A 358 -2.53 4.73 1.27
C ALA A 358 -3.07 6.14 1.13
N SER A 359 -2.76 6.80 0.04
CA SER A 359 -3.27 8.14 -0.26
C SER A 359 -3.65 8.31 -1.73
N CYS A 360 -4.39 9.36 -1.99
CA CYS A 360 -4.76 9.80 -3.33
C CYS A 360 -5.03 11.31 -3.30
N LEU A 361 -4.37 12.05 -4.14
CA LEU A 361 -4.58 13.49 -4.28
C LEU A 361 -5.52 13.81 -5.44
N HIS A 362 -6.49 14.69 -5.21
CA HIS A 362 -7.37 15.19 -6.26
C HIS A 362 -7.92 16.59 -5.95
N LYS A 363 -7.76 17.52 -6.89
CA LYS A 363 -8.29 18.90 -6.81
C LYS A 363 -7.99 19.59 -5.48
N GLY A 364 -6.74 19.56 -5.03
CA GLY A 364 -6.29 20.19 -3.78
C GLY A 364 -6.79 19.52 -2.49
N LYS A 365 -7.38 18.33 -2.59
CA LYS A 365 -7.77 17.50 -1.44
C LYS A 365 -6.95 16.22 -1.42
N LEU A 366 -6.38 15.91 -0.26
CA LEU A 366 -5.65 14.68 -0.02
C LEU A 366 -6.56 13.71 0.72
N TYR A 367 -6.76 12.55 0.13
CA TYR A 367 -7.54 11.44 0.66
C TYR A 367 -6.59 10.42 1.25
N LEU A 368 -6.80 10.04 2.51
CA LEU A 368 -5.85 9.27 3.31
C LEU A 368 -6.55 8.06 3.93
N GLY A 369 -6.09 6.88 3.58
CA GLY A 369 -6.64 5.60 4.06
C GLY A 369 -5.97 5.15 5.35
N GLU A 370 -6.76 4.99 6.41
CA GLU A 370 -6.30 4.55 7.72
C GLU A 370 -6.08 3.04 7.76
N THR A 371 -5.00 2.64 8.40
CA THR A 371 -4.66 1.26 8.76
C THR A 371 -4.29 1.18 10.25
N ASP A 372 -4.12 -0.04 10.77
CA ASP A 372 -3.66 -0.32 12.14
C ASP A 372 -4.49 0.30 13.28
N GLY A 373 -5.47 1.13 12.96
CA GLY A 373 -6.46 1.67 13.89
C GLY A 373 -7.66 0.73 14.10
N PHE A 374 -7.73 -0.37 13.33
CA PHE A 374 -8.80 -1.36 13.31
C PHE A 374 -10.17 -0.81 12.93
N SER A 375 -10.17 0.36 12.33
CA SER A 375 -11.35 1.05 11.91
C SER A 375 -11.01 1.77 10.61
N PRO A 376 -11.33 1.19 9.45
CA PRO A 376 -10.95 1.80 8.18
C PRO A 376 -11.73 3.09 7.99
N SER A 377 -11.06 4.20 8.28
CA SER A 377 -11.55 5.55 8.00
C SER A 377 -10.80 6.15 6.84
N LEU A 378 -11.54 6.88 6.00
CA LEU A 378 -11.00 7.77 4.99
C LEU A 378 -10.92 9.17 5.59
N HIS A 379 -9.71 9.69 5.77
CA HIS A 379 -9.50 11.07 6.18
C HIS A 379 -9.29 11.94 4.95
N ILE A 380 -9.96 13.08 4.89
CA ILE A 380 -9.86 14.03 3.79
C ILE A 380 -9.30 15.34 4.32
N VAL A 381 -8.16 15.73 3.80
CA VAL A 381 -7.49 16.99 4.13
C VAL A 381 -7.66 17.97 2.98
N ASP A 382 -8.23 19.13 3.26
CA ASP A 382 -8.22 20.26 2.33
C ASP A 382 -6.87 20.99 2.44
N LEU A 383 -6.04 20.86 1.42
CA LEU A 383 -4.69 21.43 1.41
C LEU A 383 -4.69 22.96 1.45
N SER A 384 -5.76 23.59 0.96
CA SER A 384 -5.91 25.05 1.04
C SER A 384 -6.07 25.54 2.49
N SER A 385 -6.52 24.66 3.40
CA SER A 385 -6.66 24.96 4.83
C SER A 385 -5.33 24.93 5.59
N ILE A 386 -4.28 24.43 4.97
CA ILE A 386 -2.95 24.40 5.57
C ILE A 386 -2.34 25.78 5.38
N SER A 387 -2.14 26.49 6.48
CA SER A 387 -1.52 27.81 6.44
C SER A 387 -0.20 27.71 5.68
N LYS A 388 -0.03 28.55 4.64
CA LYS A 388 1.28 28.72 4.00
C LYS A 388 2.20 29.18 5.14
N VAL A 389 2.97 28.25 5.71
CA VAL A 389 4.01 28.63 6.66
C VAL A 389 4.98 29.47 5.84
N THR A 390 4.90 30.77 6.04
CA THR A 390 5.91 31.69 5.49
C THR A 390 7.22 31.34 6.20
N PRO A 391 8.31 31.13 5.48
CA PRO A 391 9.60 30.75 6.03
C PRO A 391 10.13 31.77 7.04
#